data_c17f3e526c342f48dbbf3b8302e3d575
#
_entry.id   c17f3e526c342f48dbbf3b8302e3d575
#
_cell.length_a   1.000
_cell.length_b   1.000
_cell.length_c   1.000
_cell.angle_alpha   90.00
_cell.angle_beta   90.00
_cell.angle_gamma   90.00
#
_symmetry.space_group_name_H-M   'P 1'
#
loop_
_entity.id
_entity.type
_entity.pdbx_description
1 polymer ?
#
loop_
_entity_poly.entity_id
_entity_poly.type
_entity_poly.pdbx_seq_one_letter_code
_entity_poly.pdbx_strand_id
1 'polypeptide(L)'
;SPALDERKPIIPQILEEDKLIHYPYESIRPFLQLLHEAACDPDVVSIKMTLYRLANHSKVVDALVEAAENGKQVDVLVELKARFDEENNIEWSRLLERAGCHVVYGIEGLKVHSKLCLITRKTKEGISFITQIGTGNYNEKTSRLYTDLSFLTASKEIGLEATEVFRALDQGETVDSVKNLLVAPHCLQNRLLNRIDGEIKAAARGEGGYIGIKINSLTDKVLINKLIEASQAGVYIDMVVRGICCLRAGVPDETENIHIISIVGRYLEHSRIYIFGQGERARYYIGSADWMTRSTLRRVEIAAPVTAPALKARLQHIFDTMLADNCNARVQQPDGSYVRRMPGADAVDCQAQFYEEAYQANVHSSLK
;
A
#
# COMPACT_ATOMS: atom_id res chain seq x y z
N SER A 1 -15.54 7.17 -8.34
CA SER A 1 -14.14 7.51 -8.07
C SER A 1 -13.57 8.33 -9.23
N PRO A 2 -12.79 9.40 -8.97
CA PRO A 2 -12.15 10.13 -10.07
C PRO A 2 -11.08 9.30 -10.81
N ALA A 3 -10.52 8.28 -10.18
CA ALA A 3 -9.53 7.41 -10.80
C ALA A 3 -10.16 6.39 -11.76
N LEU A 4 -11.41 5.98 -11.50
CA LEU A 4 -12.13 4.93 -12.24
C LEU A 4 -13.61 5.33 -12.42
N ASP A 5 -14.10 5.27 -13.65
CA ASP A 5 -15.52 5.51 -13.97
C ASP A 5 -16.33 4.23 -13.73
N GLU A 6 -17.07 4.20 -12.62
CA GLU A 6 -17.93 3.06 -12.23
C GLU A 6 -19.11 2.80 -13.19
N ARG A 7 -19.40 3.72 -14.12
CA ARG A 7 -20.44 3.54 -15.16
C ARG A 7 -19.93 2.73 -16.35
N LYS A 8 -18.63 2.47 -16.43
CA LYS A 8 -17.96 1.71 -17.48
C LYS A 8 -17.26 0.49 -16.90
N PRO A 9 -17.00 -0.55 -17.71
CA PRO A 9 -16.19 -1.67 -17.28
C PRO A 9 -14.85 -1.22 -16.70
N ILE A 10 -14.44 -1.82 -15.59
CA ILE A 10 -13.20 -1.45 -14.87
C ILE A 10 -11.97 -2.07 -15.52
N ILE A 11 -12.06 -3.32 -15.99
CA ILE A 11 -10.94 -4.04 -16.59
C ILE A 11 -10.29 -3.25 -17.73
N PRO A 12 -11.02 -2.75 -18.75
CA PRO A 12 -10.42 -1.96 -19.82
C PRO A 12 -9.70 -0.71 -19.35
N GLN A 13 -10.22 -0.03 -18.32
CA GLN A 13 -9.61 1.18 -17.80
C GLN A 13 -8.25 0.92 -17.13
N ILE A 14 -8.07 -0.25 -16.51
CA ILE A 14 -6.79 -0.65 -15.90
C ILE A 14 -5.82 -1.13 -16.98
N LEU A 15 -6.32 -1.79 -18.03
CA LEU A 15 -5.48 -2.21 -19.16
C LEU A 15 -4.92 -1.02 -19.93
N GLU A 16 -5.63 0.10 -19.96
CA GLU A 16 -5.20 1.34 -20.61
C GLU A 16 -4.12 2.08 -19.83
N GLU A 17 -4.29 2.22 -18.51
CA GLU A 17 -3.33 2.90 -17.63
C GLU A 17 -3.44 2.46 -16.17
N ASP A 18 -2.35 2.58 -15.44
CA ASP A 18 -2.32 2.32 -13.99
C ASP A 18 -3.27 3.24 -13.23
N LYS A 19 -3.91 2.70 -12.18
CA LYS A 19 -4.88 3.43 -11.36
C LYS A 19 -4.46 3.43 -9.88
N LEU A 20 -4.77 4.52 -9.19
CA LEU A 20 -4.57 4.67 -7.75
C LEU A 20 -5.85 5.17 -7.10
N ILE A 21 -6.38 4.43 -6.14
CA ILE A 21 -7.55 4.81 -5.35
C ILE A 21 -7.08 5.22 -3.96
N HIS A 22 -7.56 6.35 -3.45
CA HIS A 22 -7.21 6.89 -2.14
C HIS A 22 -8.42 6.84 -1.19
N TYR A 23 -8.45 5.81 -0.34
CA TYR A 23 -9.49 5.68 0.69
C TYR A 23 -9.24 6.64 1.86
N PRO A 24 -10.28 7.10 2.56
CA PRO A 24 -11.72 6.92 2.35
C PRO A 24 -12.33 7.97 1.43
N TYR A 25 -11.53 8.85 0.83
CA TYR A 25 -11.97 9.95 -0.03
C TYR A 25 -12.58 9.45 -1.33
N GLU A 26 -12.08 8.32 -1.80
CA GLU A 26 -12.63 7.55 -2.91
C GLU A 26 -13.21 6.22 -2.41
N SER A 27 -14.14 5.65 -3.18
CA SER A 27 -14.85 4.44 -2.80
C SER A 27 -14.05 3.16 -3.12
N ILE A 28 -14.25 2.12 -2.30
CA ILE A 28 -13.80 0.75 -2.61
C ILE A 28 -14.62 0.08 -3.74
N ARG A 29 -15.78 0.65 -4.10
CA ARG A 29 -16.69 0.05 -5.10
C ARG A 29 -16.03 -0.31 -6.43
N PRO A 30 -15.15 0.52 -7.03
CA PRO A 30 -14.48 0.14 -8.27
C PRO A 30 -13.66 -1.16 -8.15
N PHE A 31 -13.02 -1.39 -7.01
CA PHE A 31 -12.30 -2.64 -6.76
C PHE A 31 -13.26 -3.84 -6.62
N LEU A 32 -14.39 -3.67 -5.94
CA LEU A 32 -15.41 -4.72 -5.86
C LEU A 32 -16.04 -5.02 -7.24
N GLN A 33 -16.26 -3.99 -8.04
CA GLN A 33 -16.71 -4.13 -9.42
C GLN A 33 -15.67 -4.87 -10.29
N LEU A 34 -14.38 -4.55 -10.12
CA LEU A 34 -13.29 -5.28 -10.80
C LEU A 34 -13.34 -6.78 -10.51
N LEU A 35 -13.54 -7.17 -9.25
CA LEU A 35 -13.64 -8.58 -8.86
C LEU A 35 -14.87 -9.26 -9.48
N HIS A 36 -16.01 -8.58 -9.50
CA HIS A 36 -17.22 -9.09 -10.14
C HIS A 36 -17.05 -9.21 -11.66
N GLU A 37 -16.48 -8.20 -12.32
CA GLU A 37 -16.15 -8.28 -13.75
C GLU A 37 -15.21 -9.47 -14.05
N ALA A 38 -14.16 -9.63 -13.22
CA ALA A 38 -13.23 -10.74 -13.36
C ALA A 38 -13.89 -12.11 -13.16
N ALA A 39 -14.88 -12.21 -12.27
CA ALA A 39 -15.66 -13.43 -12.08
C ALA A 39 -16.48 -13.83 -13.33
N CYS A 40 -16.91 -12.83 -14.12
CA CYS A 40 -17.77 -13.02 -15.29
C CYS A 40 -17.01 -12.98 -16.64
N ASP A 41 -15.84 -12.35 -16.70
CA ASP A 41 -15.06 -12.17 -17.93
C ASP A 41 -14.55 -13.55 -18.45
N PRO A 42 -14.92 -13.98 -19.68
CA PRO A 42 -14.46 -15.26 -20.24
C PRO A 42 -12.94 -15.34 -20.44
N ASP A 43 -12.26 -14.21 -20.56
CA ASP A 43 -10.80 -14.15 -20.69
C ASP A 43 -10.09 -14.37 -19.37
N VAL A 44 -10.74 -14.16 -18.23
CA VAL A 44 -10.15 -14.39 -16.91
C VAL A 44 -10.09 -15.89 -16.63
N VAL A 45 -8.90 -16.38 -16.32
CA VAL A 45 -8.65 -17.79 -16.01
C VAL A 45 -8.41 -18.03 -14.51
N SER A 46 -7.87 -17.07 -13.79
CA SER A 46 -7.65 -17.20 -12.35
C SER A 46 -7.70 -15.88 -11.61
N ILE A 47 -8.08 -15.97 -10.33
CA ILE A 47 -8.02 -14.88 -9.34
C ILE A 47 -7.31 -15.41 -8.11
N LYS A 48 -6.24 -14.74 -7.68
CA LYS A 48 -5.47 -15.08 -6.48
C LYS A 48 -5.45 -13.90 -5.51
N MET A 49 -5.72 -14.15 -4.25
CA MET A 49 -5.77 -13.08 -3.22
C MET A 49 -5.15 -13.53 -1.89
N THR A 50 -4.51 -12.57 -1.21
CA THR A 50 -4.18 -12.70 0.21
C THR A 50 -5.26 -12.02 1.05
N LEU A 51 -5.86 -12.72 2.00
CA LEU A 51 -6.95 -12.19 2.83
C LEU A 51 -6.56 -12.21 4.31
N TYR A 52 -6.69 -11.07 4.98
CA TYR A 52 -6.33 -10.91 6.38
C TYR A 52 -7.53 -10.61 7.26
N ARG A 53 -8.31 -9.58 6.92
CA ARG A 53 -9.54 -9.17 7.60
C ARG A 53 -10.57 -8.76 6.57
N LEU A 54 -11.73 -9.38 6.63
CA LEU A 54 -12.87 -9.06 5.78
C LEU A 54 -14.04 -8.55 6.62
N ALA A 55 -14.93 -7.82 5.99
CA ALA A 55 -16.20 -7.45 6.62
C ALA A 55 -17.10 -8.69 6.76
N ASN A 56 -18.00 -8.68 7.73
CA ASN A 56 -19.11 -9.64 7.77
C ASN A 56 -19.95 -9.45 6.50
N HIS A 57 -20.31 -10.52 5.81
CA HIS A 57 -20.98 -10.48 4.50
C HIS A 57 -20.18 -9.67 3.47
N SER A 58 -18.90 -10.02 3.32
CA SER A 58 -17.98 -9.33 2.41
C SER A 58 -18.33 -9.58 0.95
N LYS A 59 -18.46 -8.50 0.18
CA LYS A 59 -18.62 -8.56 -1.28
C LYS A 59 -17.37 -9.11 -2.00
N VAL A 60 -16.21 -9.08 -1.36
CA VAL A 60 -15.00 -9.75 -1.86
C VAL A 60 -15.21 -11.26 -1.87
N VAL A 61 -15.74 -11.83 -0.80
CA VAL A 61 -16.05 -13.27 -0.72
C VAL A 61 -17.10 -13.63 -1.77
N ASP A 62 -18.18 -12.84 -1.88
CA ASP A 62 -19.24 -13.09 -2.85
C ASP A 62 -18.68 -13.15 -4.29
N ALA A 63 -17.80 -12.22 -4.66
CA ALA A 63 -17.19 -12.20 -6.00
C ALA A 63 -16.23 -13.37 -6.23
N LEU A 64 -15.49 -13.82 -5.22
CA LEU A 64 -14.60 -14.99 -5.32
C LEU A 64 -15.40 -16.29 -5.44
N VAL A 65 -16.50 -16.42 -4.72
CA VAL A 65 -17.45 -17.55 -4.86
C VAL A 65 -18.02 -17.56 -6.27
N GLU A 66 -18.53 -16.44 -6.77
CA GLU A 66 -19.05 -16.32 -8.14
C GLU A 66 -17.99 -16.70 -9.18
N ALA A 67 -16.74 -16.27 -9.00
CA ALA A 67 -15.65 -16.63 -9.90
C ALA A 67 -15.40 -18.14 -9.94
N ALA A 68 -15.38 -18.81 -8.78
CA ALA A 68 -15.20 -20.26 -8.69
C ALA A 68 -16.39 -21.02 -9.33
N GLU A 69 -17.63 -20.58 -9.08
CA GLU A 69 -18.84 -21.13 -9.68
C GLU A 69 -18.86 -20.95 -11.22
N ASN A 70 -18.26 -19.87 -11.72
CA ASN A 70 -18.07 -19.63 -13.16
C ASN A 70 -16.85 -20.38 -13.76
N GLY A 71 -16.25 -21.30 -13.00
CA GLY A 71 -15.15 -22.15 -13.47
C GLY A 71 -13.77 -21.48 -13.50
N LYS A 72 -13.59 -20.34 -12.83
CA LYS A 72 -12.27 -19.72 -12.68
C LYS A 72 -11.49 -20.48 -11.60
N GLN A 73 -10.16 -20.54 -11.76
CA GLN A 73 -9.29 -20.95 -10.65
C GLN A 73 -9.23 -19.82 -9.63
N VAL A 74 -9.62 -20.10 -8.40
CA VAL A 74 -9.58 -19.11 -7.29
C VAL A 74 -8.71 -19.66 -6.18
N ASP A 75 -7.56 -19.00 -5.96
CA ASP A 75 -6.62 -19.36 -4.91
C ASP A 75 -6.59 -18.25 -3.87
N VAL A 76 -6.84 -18.59 -2.62
CA VAL A 76 -6.93 -17.65 -1.52
C VAL A 76 -6.01 -18.06 -0.38
N LEU A 77 -5.11 -17.17 0.00
CA LEU A 77 -4.32 -17.35 1.21
C LEU A 77 -4.95 -16.56 2.35
N VAL A 78 -5.35 -17.28 3.40
CA VAL A 78 -6.09 -16.75 4.55
C VAL A 78 -5.21 -16.72 5.79
N GLU A 79 -5.09 -15.55 6.43
CA GLU A 79 -4.47 -15.44 7.74
C GLU A 79 -5.53 -15.62 8.84
N LEU A 80 -5.58 -16.79 9.45
CA LEU A 80 -6.56 -17.10 10.51
C LEU A 80 -6.28 -16.37 11.82
N LYS A 81 -5.01 -16.04 12.13
CA LYS A 81 -4.61 -15.38 13.38
C LYS A 81 -4.77 -13.85 13.33
N ALA A 82 -5.80 -13.37 12.67
CA ALA A 82 -6.18 -11.97 12.70
C ALA A 82 -6.89 -11.67 14.01
N ARG A 83 -6.25 -10.92 14.93
CA ARG A 83 -6.81 -10.60 16.25
C ARG A 83 -8.23 -10.07 16.13
N PHE A 84 -9.15 -10.61 16.94
CA PHE A 84 -10.56 -10.23 17.04
C PHE A 84 -11.45 -10.62 15.85
N ASP A 85 -10.93 -11.32 14.83
CA ASP A 85 -11.69 -11.69 13.62
C ASP A 85 -11.60 -13.19 13.29
N GLU A 86 -11.10 -14.03 14.22
CA GLU A 86 -10.83 -15.44 13.98
C GLU A 86 -12.10 -16.22 13.57
N GLU A 87 -13.22 -16.00 14.28
CA GLU A 87 -14.50 -16.70 13.98
C GLU A 87 -15.02 -16.33 12.60
N ASN A 88 -15.03 -15.03 12.27
CA ASN A 88 -15.46 -14.53 10.97
C ASN A 88 -14.54 -15.07 9.84
N ASN A 89 -13.23 -15.13 10.07
CA ASN A 89 -12.29 -15.67 9.09
C ASN A 89 -12.52 -17.17 8.81
N ILE A 90 -12.88 -17.96 9.84
CA ILE A 90 -13.23 -19.38 9.67
C ILE A 90 -14.52 -19.54 8.86
N GLU A 91 -15.53 -18.73 9.14
CA GLU A 91 -16.83 -18.81 8.47
C GLU A 91 -16.71 -18.57 6.96
N TRP A 92 -16.13 -17.44 6.55
CA TRP A 92 -16.02 -17.12 5.12
C TRP A 92 -14.98 -18.00 4.40
N SER A 93 -13.94 -18.51 5.07
CA SER A 93 -13.00 -19.44 4.45
C SER A 93 -13.68 -20.78 4.11
N ARG A 94 -14.56 -21.28 4.98
CA ARG A 94 -15.37 -22.47 4.68
C ARG A 94 -16.34 -22.25 3.50
N LEU A 95 -16.87 -21.04 3.38
CA LEU A 95 -17.73 -20.69 2.24
C LEU A 95 -16.95 -20.76 0.92
N LEU A 96 -15.72 -20.22 0.90
CA LEU A 96 -14.83 -20.28 -0.25
C LEU A 96 -14.47 -21.74 -0.63
N GLU A 97 -14.12 -22.59 0.35
CA GLU A 97 -13.83 -24.01 0.11
C GLU A 97 -15.04 -24.74 -0.49
N ARG A 98 -16.24 -24.51 0.03
CA ARG A 98 -17.47 -25.12 -0.49
C ARG A 98 -17.78 -24.70 -1.94
N ALA A 99 -17.38 -23.48 -2.32
CA ALA A 99 -17.53 -22.99 -3.68
C ALA A 99 -16.46 -23.56 -4.65
N GLY A 100 -15.48 -24.30 -4.15
CA GLY A 100 -14.39 -24.89 -4.95
C GLY A 100 -13.13 -24.04 -5.04
N CYS A 101 -13.00 -23.00 -4.21
CA CYS A 101 -11.76 -22.24 -4.11
C CYS A 101 -10.66 -23.07 -3.43
N HIS A 102 -9.43 -22.91 -3.89
CA HIS A 102 -8.27 -23.44 -3.20
C HIS A 102 -7.88 -22.47 -2.06
N VAL A 103 -8.00 -22.92 -0.82
CA VAL A 103 -7.75 -22.10 0.36
C VAL A 103 -6.50 -22.59 1.10
N VAL A 104 -5.50 -21.71 1.23
CA VAL A 104 -4.27 -21.97 1.98
C VAL A 104 -4.35 -21.19 3.31
N TYR A 105 -4.12 -21.88 4.42
CA TYR A 105 -4.24 -21.33 5.77
C TYR A 105 -2.88 -20.93 6.34
N GLY A 106 -2.46 -19.69 6.04
CA GLY A 106 -1.24 -19.11 6.59
C GLY A 106 0.05 -19.78 6.08
N ILE A 107 1.16 -19.36 6.68
CA ILE A 107 2.48 -19.95 6.50
C ILE A 107 3.06 -20.19 7.88
N GLU A 108 3.70 -21.35 8.09
CA GLU A 108 4.32 -21.67 9.36
C GLU A 108 5.43 -20.65 9.72
N GLY A 109 5.35 -20.12 10.93
CA GLY A 109 6.32 -19.15 11.45
C GLY A 109 6.19 -17.71 10.92
N LEU A 110 5.38 -17.48 9.88
CA LEU A 110 5.16 -16.15 9.31
C LEU A 110 3.69 -15.74 9.36
N LYS A 111 3.45 -14.45 9.56
CA LYS A 111 2.12 -13.88 9.46
C LYS A 111 1.95 -13.21 8.10
N VAL A 112 0.92 -13.59 7.34
CA VAL A 112 0.65 -12.98 6.03
C VAL A 112 -0.13 -11.70 6.23
N HIS A 113 0.51 -10.57 5.95
CA HIS A 113 -0.07 -9.24 6.11
C HIS A 113 -0.12 -8.44 4.80
N SER A 114 0.41 -8.98 3.71
CA SER A 114 0.33 -8.39 2.37
C SER A 114 -1.13 -8.24 1.91
N LYS A 115 -1.37 -7.25 1.06
CA LYS A 115 -2.65 -7.04 0.37
C LYS A 115 -2.36 -7.10 -1.11
N LEU A 116 -2.55 -8.28 -1.67
CA LEU A 116 -2.23 -8.61 -3.05
C LEU A 116 -3.40 -9.35 -3.69
N CYS A 117 -3.83 -8.86 -4.83
CA CYS A 117 -4.79 -9.52 -5.72
C CYS A 117 -4.18 -9.62 -7.11
N LEU A 118 -4.20 -10.81 -7.69
CA LEU A 118 -3.73 -11.09 -9.03
C LEU A 118 -4.84 -11.72 -9.86
N ILE A 119 -5.22 -11.05 -10.94
CA ILE A 119 -6.15 -11.54 -11.94
C ILE A 119 -5.35 -11.90 -13.18
N THR A 120 -5.41 -13.16 -13.61
CA THR A 120 -4.74 -13.65 -14.82
C THR A 120 -5.77 -13.82 -15.93
N ARG A 121 -5.48 -13.23 -17.08
CA ARG A 121 -6.30 -13.30 -18.30
C ARG A 121 -5.55 -14.04 -19.40
N LYS A 122 -6.28 -14.82 -20.17
CA LYS A 122 -5.76 -15.51 -21.36
C LYS A 122 -6.60 -15.11 -22.56
N THR A 123 -6.03 -14.31 -23.44
CA THR A 123 -6.63 -13.85 -24.69
C THR A 123 -5.94 -14.50 -25.89
N LYS A 124 -6.39 -14.20 -27.10
CA LYS A 124 -5.71 -14.63 -28.32
C LYS A 124 -4.29 -14.04 -28.45
N GLU A 125 -4.04 -12.91 -27.81
CA GLU A 125 -2.74 -12.22 -27.79
C GLU A 125 -1.78 -12.78 -26.76
N GLY A 126 -2.25 -13.67 -25.88
CA GLY A 126 -1.47 -14.33 -24.85
C GLY A 126 -1.98 -14.07 -23.43
N ILE A 127 -1.09 -14.24 -22.46
CA ILE A 127 -1.39 -14.04 -21.03
C ILE A 127 -1.14 -12.60 -20.63
N SER A 128 -2.11 -12.01 -19.97
CA SER A 128 -2.03 -10.68 -19.35
C SER A 128 -2.48 -10.72 -17.89
N PHE A 129 -2.11 -9.70 -17.14
CA PHE A 129 -2.35 -9.62 -15.71
C PHE A 129 -3.02 -8.31 -15.35
N ILE A 130 -3.81 -8.34 -14.28
CA ILE A 130 -4.18 -7.16 -13.49
C ILE A 130 -3.76 -7.46 -12.06
N THR A 131 -2.88 -6.63 -11.53
CA THR A 131 -2.37 -6.78 -10.16
C THR A 131 -2.84 -5.59 -9.33
N GLN A 132 -3.44 -5.87 -8.18
CA GLN A 132 -3.77 -4.85 -7.20
C GLN A 132 -2.90 -5.04 -5.96
N ILE A 133 -2.26 -3.96 -5.52
CA ILE A 133 -1.48 -3.90 -4.28
C ILE A 133 -2.08 -2.81 -3.39
N GLY A 134 -2.43 -3.18 -2.16
CA GLY A 134 -3.03 -2.28 -1.20
C GLY A 134 -2.16 -2.02 0.01
N THR A 135 -2.35 -0.85 0.64
CA THR A 135 -1.78 -0.55 1.96
C THR A 135 -2.69 -1.06 3.09
N GLY A 136 -3.98 -1.17 2.85
CA GLY A 136 -5.01 -1.61 3.79
C GLY A 136 -5.74 -2.89 3.41
N ASN A 137 -6.48 -3.46 4.36
CA ASN A 137 -7.25 -4.69 4.16
C ASN A 137 -8.41 -4.51 3.18
N TYR A 138 -8.84 -5.62 2.56
CA TYR A 138 -10.03 -5.70 1.73
C TYR A 138 -11.30 -5.71 2.59
N ASN A 139 -11.59 -4.59 3.26
CA ASN A 139 -12.68 -4.50 4.21
C ASN A 139 -13.50 -3.23 3.95
N GLU A 140 -14.76 -3.41 3.57
CA GLU A 140 -15.67 -2.34 3.15
C GLU A 140 -16.00 -1.36 4.28
N LYS A 141 -15.89 -1.78 5.55
CA LYS A 141 -16.11 -0.91 6.71
C LYS A 141 -14.88 -0.06 6.99
N THR A 142 -13.70 -0.70 7.08
CA THR A 142 -12.45 0.03 7.39
C THR A 142 -12.02 0.96 6.26
N SER A 143 -12.35 0.65 4.99
CA SER A 143 -12.10 1.53 3.85
C SER A 143 -12.82 2.89 3.92
N ARG A 144 -13.80 3.04 4.83
CA ARG A 144 -14.51 4.31 5.10
C ARG A 144 -13.96 5.07 6.30
N LEU A 145 -13.06 4.46 7.07
CA LEU A 145 -12.57 4.98 8.35
C LEU A 145 -11.05 5.18 8.37
N TYR A 146 -10.32 4.44 7.51
CA TYR A 146 -8.86 4.45 7.43
C TYR A 146 -8.42 5.08 6.12
N THR A 147 -7.35 5.88 6.18
CA THR A 147 -6.69 6.30 4.95
C THR A 147 -5.85 5.15 4.43
N ASP A 148 -6.07 4.76 3.19
CA ASP A 148 -5.32 3.71 2.51
C ASP A 148 -5.20 4.00 1.02
N LEU A 149 -4.26 3.32 0.38
CA LEU A 149 -4.03 3.40 -1.06
C LEU A 149 -4.23 2.02 -1.68
N SER A 150 -4.83 2.00 -2.85
CA SER A 150 -5.02 0.81 -3.67
C SER A 150 -4.48 1.09 -5.07
N PHE A 151 -3.38 0.44 -5.43
CA PHE A 151 -2.72 0.55 -6.73
C PHE A 151 -3.12 -0.62 -7.62
N LEU A 152 -3.56 -0.31 -8.83
CA LEU A 152 -3.96 -1.29 -9.84
C LEU A 152 -3.12 -1.08 -11.10
N THR A 153 -2.52 -2.15 -11.59
CA THR A 153 -1.63 -2.11 -12.75
C THR A 153 -1.82 -3.33 -13.64
N ALA A 154 -1.67 -3.13 -14.94
CA ALA A 154 -1.59 -4.21 -15.93
C ALA A 154 -0.14 -4.52 -16.35
N SER A 155 0.86 -4.03 -15.60
CA SER A 155 2.27 -4.34 -15.85
C SER A 155 2.51 -5.85 -15.86
N LYS A 156 3.05 -6.34 -16.97
CA LYS A 156 3.40 -7.75 -17.14
C LYS A 156 4.46 -8.19 -16.14
N GLU A 157 5.46 -7.34 -15.89
CA GLU A 157 6.56 -7.60 -14.96
C GLU A 157 6.04 -7.77 -13.53
N ILE A 158 5.17 -6.86 -13.09
CA ILE A 158 4.55 -6.94 -11.75
C ILE A 158 3.65 -8.17 -11.66
N GLY A 159 2.88 -8.50 -12.69
CA GLY A 159 2.03 -9.68 -12.73
C GLY A 159 2.82 -10.99 -12.66
N LEU A 160 3.94 -11.09 -13.35
CA LEU A 160 4.83 -12.26 -13.28
C LEU A 160 5.43 -12.42 -11.87
N GLU A 161 5.93 -11.33 -11.27
CA GLU A 161 6.46 -11.36 -9.91
C GLU A 161 5.38 -11.71 -8.87
N ALA A 162 4.16 -11.18 -9.03
CA ALA A 162 3.02 -11.55 -8.19
C ALA A 162 2.67 -13.04 -8.32
N THR A 163 2.80 -13.60 -9.53
CA THR A 163 2.62 -15.06 -9.77
C THR A 163 3.66 -15.87 -8.99
N GLU A 164 4.92 -15.44 -8.99
CA GLU A 164 5.99 -16.09 -8.21
C GLU A 164 5.73 -16.00 -6.71
N VAL A 165 5.26 -14.84 -6.23
CA VAL A 165 4.89 -14.65 -4.82
C VAL A 165 3.78 -15.65 -4.44
N PHE A 166 2.70 -15.74 -5.20
CA PHE A 166 1.60 -16.68 -4.90
C PHE A 166 2.05 -18.14 -4.98
N ARG A 167 2.91 -18.48 -5.93
CA ARG A 167 3.46 -19.84 -6.04
C ARG A 167 4.29 -20.22 -4.80
N ALA A 168 5.13 -19.34 -4.31
CA ALA A 168 5.89 -19.57 -3.10
C ALA A 168 4.97 -19.73 -1.88
N LEU A 169 3.99 -18.81 -1.74
CA LEU A 169 3.03 -18.84 -0.63
C LEU A 169 2.20 -20.14 -0.61
N ASP A 170 1.82 -20.64 -1.78
CA ASP A 170 1.09 -21.93 -1.91
C ASP A 170 1.91 -23.14 -1.44
N GLN A 171 3.22 -23.06 -1.57
CA GLN A 171 4.18 -24.06 -1.08
C GLN A 171 4.58 -23.87 0.39
N GLY A 172 4.00 -22.88 1.08
CA GLY A 172 4.36 -22.53 2.45
C GLY A 172 5.70 -21.80 2.56
N GLU A 173 6.17 -21.22 1.47
CA GLU A 173 7.46 -20.52 1.34
C GLU A 173 7.26 -19.04 1.00
N THR A 174 8.34 -18.30 0.91
CA THR A 174 8.39 -16.91 0.46
C THR A 174 9.47 -16.74 -0.60
N VAL A 175 9.29 -15.78 -1.51
CA VAL A 175 10.29 -15.50 -2.54
C VAL A 175 11.57 -14.94 -1.92
N ASP A 176 12.72 -15.44 -2.35
CA ASP A 176 14.03 -14.92 -1.92
C ASP A 176 14.32 -13.54 -2.50
N SER A 177 13.98 -13.33 -3.76
CA SER A 177 14.15 -12.05 -4.44
C SER A 177 13.27 -11.95 -5.67
N VAL A 178 12.78 -10.75 -5.94
CA VAL A 178 12.11 -10.34 -7.18
C VAL A 178 12.65 -8.99 -7.61
N LYS A 179 12.49 -8.61 -8.87
CA LYS A 179 13.17 -7.44 -9.45
C LYS A 179 12.51 -6.11 -9.05
N ASN A 180 11.19 -6.01 -9.08
CA ASN A 180 10.43 -4.78 -8.93
C ASN A 180 9.74 -4.67 -7.57
N LEU A 181 9.04 -5.72 -7.15
CA LEU A 181 8.35 -5.76 -5.87
C LEU A 181 9.35 -5.83 -4.71
N LEU A 182 8.98 -5.24 -3.59
CA LEU A 182 9.68 -5.40 -2.32
C LEU A 182 8.88 -6.38 -1.46
N VAL A 183 9.45 -7.55 -1.20
CA VAL A 183 8.74 -8.63 -0.50
C VAL A 183 9.49 -9.01 0.78
N ALA A 184 8.82 -8.89 1.93
CA ALA A 184 9.31 -9.39 3.20
C ALA A 184 8.98 -10.90 3.34
N PRO A 185 9.81 -11.66 4.07
CA PRO A 185 10.94 -11.23 4.90
C PRO A 185 12.29 -11.07 4.17
N HIS A 186 12.45 -11.58 2.94
CA HIS A 186 13.77 -11.76 2.34
C HIS A 186 14.33 -10.54 1.59
N CYS A 187 13.51 -9.80 0.86
CA CYS A 187 14.06 -8.73 0.01
C CYS A 187 13.54 -7.31 0.29
N LEU A 188 12.57 -7.12 1.18
CA LEU A 188 12.05 -5.78 1.47
C LEU A 188 13.09 -4.91 2.21
N GLN A 189 13.61 -5.35 3.35
CA GLN A 189 14.53 -4.56 4.17
C GLN A 189 15.82 -4.21 3.40
N ASN A 190 16.45 -5.20 2.76
CA ASN A 190 17.67 -4.99 1.99
C ASN A 190 17.47 -4.00 0.84
N ARG A 191 16.33 -4.04 0.18
CA ARG A 191 15.99 -3.12 -0.90
C ARG A 191 15.77 -1.69 -0.39
N LEU A 192 15.14 -1.53 0.77
CA LEU A 192 14.99 -0.22 1.42
C LEU A 192 16.37 0.34 1.81
N LEU A 193 17.24 -0.46 2.40
CA LEU A 193 18.63 -0.06 2.71
C LEU A 193 19.36 0.41 1.46
N ASN A 194 19.27 -0.32 0.36
CA ASN A 194 19.89 0.06 -0.92
C ASN A 194 19.32 1.38 -1.48
N ARG A 195 18.03 1.66 -1.27
CA ARG A 195 17.44 2.94 -1.67
C ARG A 195 17.96 4.09 -0.82
N ILE A 196 18.09 3.90 0.48
CA ILE A 196 18.68 4.90 1.39
C ILE A 196 20.15 5.15 1.02
N ASP A 197 20.95 4.10 0.75
CA ASP A 197 22.33 4.24 0.27
C ASP A 197 22.42 5.03 -1.05
N GLY A 198 21.44 4.85 -1.92
CA GLY A 198 21.33 5.65 -3.15
C GLY A 198 21.21 7.15 -2.88
N GLU A 199 20.44 7.53 -1.88
CA GLU A 199 20.27 8.94 -1.49
C GLU A 199 21.50 9.50 -0.75
N ILE A 200 22.17 8.68 0.06
CA ILE A 200 23.48 9.05 0.66
C ILE A 200 24.50 9.36 -0.45
N LYS A 201 24.57 8.50 -1.47
CA LYS A 201 25.47 8.72 -2.61
C LYS A 201 25.09 9.95 -3.42
N ALA A 202 23.80 10.23 -3.59
CA ALA A 202 23.32 11.43 -4.28
C ALA A 202 23.69 12.70 -3.51
N ALA A 203 23.54 12.71 -2.18
CA ALA A 203 23.98 13.80 -1.33
C ALA A 203 25.49 14.05 -1.45
N ALA A 204 26.29 12.98 -1.42
CA ALA A 204 27.75 13.08 -1.59
C ALA A 204 28.17 13.66 -2.96
N ARG A 205 27.37 13.48 -4.00
CA ARG A 205 27.61 14.07 -5.34
C ARG A 205 27.07 15.51 -5.48
N GLY A 206 26.45 16.06 -4.43
CA GLY A 206 25.80 17.37 -4.51
C GLY A 206 24.49 17.40 -5.30
N GLU A 207 23.89 16.25 -5.58
CA GLU A 207 22.63 16.13 -6.31
C GLU A 207 21.39 16.31 -5.41
N GLY A 208 21.60 16.53 -4.10
CA GLY A 208 20.59 16.56 -3.08
C GLY A 208 20.00 15.17 -2.80
N GLY A 209 20.15 14.68 -1.56
CA GLY A 209 19.51 13.44 -1.11
C GLY A 209 18.18 13.75 -0.42
N TYR A 210 17.16 12.96 -0.73
CA TYR A 210 15.83 13.11 -0.13
C TYR A 210 15.16 11.77 0.14
N ILE A 211 14.53 11.65 1.30
CA ILE A 211 13.71 10.50 1.68
C ILE A 211 12.39 11.01 2.29
N GLY A 212 11.27 10.56 1.74
CA GLY A 212 9.93 10.78 2.27
C GLY A 212 9.30 9.47 2.72
N ILE A 213 8.83 9.39 3.96
CA ILE A 213 8.27 8.15 4.51
C ILE A 213 6.97 8.44 5.24
N LYS A 214 5.89 7.77 4.81
CA LYS A 214 4.66 7.66 5.59
C LYS A 214 4.47 6.22 6.02
N ILE A 215 4.40 5.99 7.32
CA ILE A 215 4.20 4.69 7.94
C ILE A 215 3.39 4.81 9.24
N ASN A 216 2.90 3.70 9.77
CA ASN A 216 2.24 3.74 11.07
C ASN A 216 3.24 3.72 12.23
N SER A 217 4.29 2.91 12.13
CA SER A 217 5.27 2.74 13.21
C SER A 217 6.67 2.49 12.67
N LEU A 218 7.65 3.02 13.40
CA LEU A 218 9.08 2.92 13.12
C LEU A 218 9.80 2.32 14.33
N THR A 219 10.20 1.05 14.25
CA THR A 219 10.92 0.33 15.32
C THR A 219 12.04 -0.57 14.82
N ASP A 220 12.24 -0.68 13.49
CA ASP A 220 13.30 -1.48 12.91
C ASP A 220 14.67 -0.80 13.13
N LYS A 221 15.48 -1.39 14.01
CA LYS A 221 16.78 -0.80 14.40
C LYS A 221 17.73 -0.64 13.22
N VAL A 222 17.71 -1.58 12.27
CA VAL A 222 18.60 -1.55 11.11
C VAL A 222 18.24 -0.37 10.20
N LEU A 223 16.95 -0.18 9.93
CA LEU A 223 16.46 0.94 9.14
C LEU A 223 16.63 2.27 9.86
N ILE A 224 16.39 2.33 11.18
CA ILE A 224 16.62 3.53 11.99
C ILE A 224 18.09 3.97 11.92
N ASN A 225 19.03 3.05 12.13
CA ASN A 225 20.45 3.36 12.06
C ASN A 225 20.86 3.86 10.66
N LYS A 226 20.28 3.29 9.61
CA LYS A 226 20.54 3.73 8.24
C LYS A 226 19.95 5.12 7.95
N LEU A 227 18.81 5.49 8.54
CA LEU A 227 18.25 6.85 8.45
C LEU A 227 19.12 7.87 9.18
N ILE A 228 19.68 7.51 10.34
CA ILE A 228 20.64 8.37 11.08
C ILE A 228 21.89 8.59 10.20
N GLU A 229 22.46 7.53 9.64
CA GLU A 229 23.60 7.62 8.71
C GLU A 229 23.27 8.55 7.51
N ALA A 230 22.07 8.42 6.94
CA ALA A 230 21.63 9.27 5.84
C ALA A 230 21.51 10.75 6.25
N SER A 231 20.96 11.04 7.43
CA SER A 231 20.90 12.40 7.98
C SER A 231 22.30 13.00 8.15
N GLN A 232 23.22 12.24 8.74
CA GLN A 232 24.62 12.66 8.92
C GLN A 232 25.35 12.88 7.58
N ALA A 233 24.94 12.18 6.53
CA ALA A 233 25.45 12.37 5.16
C ALA A 233 24.79 13.54 4.41
N GLY A 234 23.89 14.30 5.05
CA GLY A 234 23.22 15.46 4.45
C GLY A 234 21.96 15.13 3.65
N VAL A 235 21.38 13.92 3.78
CA VAL A 235 20.11 13.58 3.20
C VAL A 235 18.98 14.23 4.02
N TYR A 236 18.09 14.95 3.35
CA TYR A 236 16.89 15.52 3.99
C TYR A 236 15.79 14.46 4.07
N ILE A 237 15.22 14.28 5.25
CA ILE A 237 14.27 13.21 5.53
C ILE A 237 13.01 13.74 6.17
N ASP A 238 11.87 13.58 5.50
CA ASP A 238 10.55 13.91 6.02
C ASP A 238 9.77 12.62 6.33
N MET A 239 9.19 12.55 7.52
CA MET A 239 8.44 11.39 7.94
C MET A 239 7.07 11.75 8.52
N VAL A 240 6.06 10.98 8.15
CA VAL A 240 4.74 10.98 8.78
C VAL A 240 4.57 9.65 9.50
N VAL A 241 4.70 9.66 10.82
CA VAL A 241 4.63 8.47 11.68
C VAL A 241 3.54 8.66 12.72
N ARG A 242 2.45 7.93 12.58
CA ARG A 242 1.25 8.07 13.41
C ARG A 242 1.40 7.44 14.81
N GLY A 243 2.09 6.31 14.90
CA GLY A 243 2.17 5.47 16.08
C GLY A 243 3.57 5.49 16.72
N ILE A 244 4.05 4.30 17.10
CA ILE A 244 5.34 4.12 17.75
C ILE A 244 6.47 4.60 16.84
N CYS A 245 7.32 5.50 17.37
CA CYS A 245 8.50 6.01 16.68
C CYS A 245 9.71 5.91 17.61
N CYS A 246 10.64 4.98 17.30
CA CYS A 246 11.87 4.77 18.06
C CYS A 246 13.06 5.60 17.53
N LEU A 247 12.78 6.66 16.78
CA LEU A 247 13.76 7.64 16.28
C LEU A 247 13.42 9.01 16.82
N ARG A 248 14.43 9.77 17.26
CA ARG A 248 14.30 11.18 17.61
C ARG A 248 14.75 12.06 16.46
N ALA A 249 13.88 12.96 16.04
CA ALA A 249 14.15 13.91 14.97
C ALA A 249 14.85 15.16 15.50
N GLY A 250 15.66 15.80 14.66
CA GLY A 250 16.23 17.12 14.95
C GLY A 250 17.32 17.13 16.01
N VAL A 251 17.92 15.98 16.35
CA VAL A 251 19.05 15.91 17.29
C VAL A 251 20.31 16.39 16.56
N PRO A 252 21.03 17.43 17.10
CA PRO A 252 22.26 17.93 16.47
C PRO A 252 23.28 16.82 16.25
N ASP A 253 24.00 16.91 15.13
CA ASP A 253 25.04 15.96 14.69
C ASP A 253 24.57 14.52 14.42
N GLU A 254 23.30 14.20 14.69
CA GLU A 254 22.76 12.84 14.47
C GLU A 254 21.57 12.85 13.49
N THR A 255 20.48 13.50 13.85
CA THR A 255 19.22 13.50 13.11
C THR A 255 18.71 14.89 12.75
N GLU A 256 19.60 15.87 12.66
CA GLU A 256 19.26 17.27 12.39
C GLU A 256 18.51 17.48 11.07
N ASN A 257 18.72 16.58 10.09
CA ASN A 257 18.04 16.59 8.79
C ASN A 257 16.78 15.71 8.76
N ILE A 258 16.36 15.17 9.89
CA ILE A 258 15.14 14.35 10.00
C ILE A 258 14.02 15.16 10.64
N HIS A 259 12.88 15.22 9.95
CA HIS A 259 11.66 15.89 10.41
C HIS A 259 10.55 14.84 10.52
N ILE A 260 9.93 14.74 11.67
CA ILE A 260 8.87 13.76 11.94
C ILE A 260 7.62 14.49 12.40
N ILE A 261 6.50 14.21 11.73
CA ILE A 261 5.18 14.64 12.17
C ILE A 261 4.28 13.43 12.42
N SER A 262 3.27 13.62 13.26
CA SER A 262 2.18 12.70 13.50
C SER A 262 0.86 13.40 13.23
N ILE A 263 -0.02 12.79 12.43
CA ILE A 263 -1.36 13.32 12.13
C ILE A 263 -2.40 12.46 12.83
N VAL A 264 -3.24 13.11 13.63
CA VAL A 264 -4.39 12.52 14.30
C VAL A 264 -5.62 13.34 13.92
N GLY A 265 -6.35 12.87 12.92
CA GLY A 265 -7.51 13.53 12.36
C GLY A 265 -8.78 12.67 12.47
N ARG A 266 -9.77 12.97 11.64
CA ARG A 266 -11.04 12.25 11.56
C ARG A 266 -10.87 10.79 11.17
N TYR A 267 -9.96 10.52 10.21
CA TYR A 267 -9.66 9.19 9.71
C TYR A 267 -8.36 8.69 10.30
N LEU A 268 -8.25 7.38 10.55
CA LEU A 268 -7.01 6.77 10.98
C LEU A 268 -6.01 6.77 9.82
N GLU A 269 -4.89 7.46 10.00
CA GLU A 269 -3.79 7.44 9.05
C GLU A 269 -3.16 6.04 9.00
N HIS A 270 -3.35 5.32 7.89
CA HIS A 270 -2.97 3.91 7.78
C HIS A 270 -2.16 3.59 6.52
N SER A 271 -2.23 4.42 5.48
CA SER A 271 -1.46 4.20 4.25
C SER A 271 0.06 4.24 4.49
N ARG A 272 0.82 3.57 3.63
CA ARG A 272 2.28 3.60 3.62
C ARG A 272 2.77 4.05 2.26
N ILE A 273 3.64 5.03 2.28
CA ILE A 273 4.29 5.61 1.10
C ILE A 273 5.78 5.72 1.40
N TYR A 274 6.63 5.27 0.46
CA TYR A 274 8.07 5.46 0.54
C TYR A 274 8.54 6.21 -0.70
N ILE A 275 9.28 7.30 -0.50
CA ILE A 275 9.80 8.16 -1.56
C ILE A 275 11.31 8.25 -1.40
N PHE A 276 12.05 8.00 -2.47
CA PHE A 276 13.52 8.13 -2.50
C PHE A 276 13.90 9.00 -3.68
N GLY A 277 14.58 10.11 -3.41
CA GLY A 277 14.96 11.10 -4.38
C GLY A 277 13.90 12.15 -4.68
N GLN A 278 14.25 13.11 -5.52
CA GLN A 278 13.39 14.21 -5.96
C GLN A 278 13.40 14.34 -7.49
N GLY A 279 12.37 15.01 -8.03
CA GLY A 279 12.24 15.24 -9.46
C GLY A 279 12.20 13.96 -10.29
N GLU A 280 12.94 13.91 -11.38
CA GLU A 280 13.00 12.73 -12.27
C GLU A 280 13.64 11.52 -11.61
N ARG A 281 14.53 11.74 -10.64
CA ARG A 281 15.18 10.67 -9.85
C ARG A 281 14.25 9.99 -8.85
N ALA A 282 13.13 10.62 -8.50
CA ALA A 282 12.24 10.14 -7.46
C ALA A 282 11.66 8.76 -7.75
N ARG A 283 11.75 7.88 -6.77
CA ARG A 283 11.16 6.53 -6.75
C ARG A 283 10.08 6.45 -5.69
N TYR A 284 8.91 6.00 -6.07
CA TYR A 284 7.73 5.91 -5.21
C TYR A 284 7.32 4.47 -5.03
N TYR A 285 7.01 4.12 -3.78
CA TYR A 285 6.48 2.80 -3.41
C TYR A 285 5.27 2.98 -2.51
N ILE A 286 4.30 2.10 -2.68
CA ILE A 286 3.22 1.90 -1.71
C ILE A 286 3.21 0.45 -1.27
N GLY A 287 2.80 0.17 -0.03
CA GLY A 287 2.79 -1.21 0.45
C GLY A 287 2.15 -1.39 1.81
N SER A 288 2.23 -2.61 2.29
CA SER A 288 1.61 -3.05 3.54
C SER A 288 2.52 -2.93 4.77
N ALA A 289 3.83 -2.74 4.56
CA ALA A 289 4.83 -2.80 5.61
C ALA A 289 5.01 -1.47 6.34
N ASP A 290 4.94 -1.54 7.67
CA ASP A 290 5.59 -0.55 8.54
C ASP A 290 7.10 -0.87 8.64
N TRP A 291 7.89 0.10 9.05
CA TRP A 291 9.33 -0.10 9.28
C TRP A 291 9.57 -0.61 10.70
N MET A 292 9.06 -1.81 10.94
CA MET A 292 9.16 -2.55 12.19
C MET A 292 9.84 -3.89 11.92
N THR A 293 10.67 -4.37 12.83
CA THR A 293 11.36 -5.67 12.72
C THR A 293 10.39 -6.82 12.44
N ARG A 294 9.21 -6.81 13.07
CA ARG A 294 8.17 -7.81 12.80
C ARG A 294 7.63 -7.75 11.36
N SER A 295 7.54 -6.54 10.77
CA SER A 295 7.06 -6.36 9.40
C SER A 295 8.13 -6.74 8.37
N THR A 296 9.37 -6.41 8.64
CA THR A 296 10.48 -6.63 7.70
C THR A 296 11.02 -8.06 7.71
N LEU A 297 10.92 -8.78 8.85
CA LEU A 297 11.58 -10.08 9.05
C LEU A 297 10.65 -11.23 9.47
N ARG A 298 9.43 -10.95 9.95
CA ARG A 298 8.53 -11.97 10.53
C ARG A 298 7.13 -11.98 9.93
N ARG A 299 6.96 -11.28 8.82
CA ARG A 299 5.70 -11.20 8.09
C ARG A 299 5.95 -11.31 6.59
N VAL A 300 4.93 -11.77 5.88
CA VAL A 300 4.84 -11.54 4.46
C VAL A 300 4.21 -10.17 4.24
N GLU A 301 5.01 -9.26 3.74
CA GLU A 301 4.61 -7.90 3.38
C GLU A 301 5.01 -7.65 1.93
N ILE A 302 4.32 -6.74 1.27
CA ILE A 302 4.60 -6.38 -0.11
C ILE A 302 4.55 -4.87 -0.30
N ALA A 303 5.47 -4.34 -1.10
CA ALA A 303 5.40 -2.99 -1.63
C ALA A 303 5.68 -3.00 -3.12
N ALA A 304 4.96 -2.15 -3.86
CA ALA A 304 5.08 -2.02 -5.30
C ALA A 304 5.65 -0.65 -5.70
N PRO A 305 6.53 -0.60 -6.71
CA PRO A 305 6.94 0.65 -7.31
C PRO A 305 5.78 1.25 -8.11
N VAL A 306 5.57 2.54 -7.96
CA VAL A 306 4.63 3.32 -8.78
C VAL A 306 5.43 4.15 -9.76
N THR A 307 5.36 3.81 -11.04
CA THR A 307 6.22 4.40 -12.07
C THR A 307 5.50 5.35 -13.02
N ALA A 308 4.18 5.23 -13.15
CA ALA A 308 3.37 6.11 -13.99
C ALA A 308 3.50 7.58 -13.55
N PRO A 309 3.91 8.53 -14.43
CA PRO A 309 4.18 9.91 -14.04
C PRO A 309 3.03 10.61 -13.32
N ALA A 310 1.80 10.41 -13.79
CA ALA A 310 0.61 11.00 -13.18
C ALA A 310 0.38 10.48 -11.74
N LEU A 311 0.64 9.19 -11.50
CA LEU A 311 0.49 8.59 -10.18
C LEU A 311 1.65 8.96 -9.24
N LYS A 312 2.87 9.13 -9.77
CA LYS A 312 4.00 9.69 -9.00
C LYS A 312 3.67 11.10 -8.52
N ALA A 313 3.18 11.96 -9.42
CA ALA A 313 2.77 13.31 -9.07
C ALA A 313 1.65 13.32 -8.02
N ARG A 314 0.68 12.40 -8.14
CA ARG A 314 -0.40 12.25 -7.17
C ARG A 314 0.11 11.80 -5.78
N LEU A 315 1.03 10.85 -5.73
CA LEU A 315 1.62 10.41 -4.46
C LEU A 315 2.44 11.52 -3.80
N GLN A 316 3.20 12.30 -4.60
CA GLN A 316 3.92 13.46 -4.10
C GLN A 316 2.96 14.50 -3.52
N HIS A 317 1.87 14.83 -4.25
CA HIS A 317 0.84 15.75 -3.77
C HIS A 317 0.22 15.28 -2.45
N ILE A 318 -0.13 14.00 -2.33
CA ILE A 318 -0.66 13.43 -1.10
C ILE A 318 0.35 13.62 0.06
N PHE A 319 1.60 13.29 -0.18
CA PHE A 319 2.64 13.38 0.84
C PHE A 319 2.93 14.83 1.26
N ASP A 320 3.07 15.74 0.30
CA ASP A 320 3.33 17.17 0.55
C ASP A 320 2.16 17.82 1.28
N THR A 321 0.92 17.50 0.91
CA THR A 321 -0.29 18.00 1.60
C THR A 321 -0.32 17.54 3.07
N MET A 322 0.09 16.30 3.35
CA MET A 322 0.21 15.80 4.72
C MET A 322 1.31 16.52 5.49
N LEU A 323 2.46 16.77 4.88
CA LEU A 323 3.54 17.54 5.50
C LEU A 323 3.15 18.99 5.79
N ALA A 324 2.27 19.56 4.98
CA ALA A 324 1.75 20.91 5.16
C ALA A 324 0.67 21.02 6.24
N ASP A 325 0.10 19.89 6.72
CA ASP A 325 -0.97 19.91 7.73
C ASP A 325 -0.54 20.68 8.99
N ASN A 326 -1.33 21.69 9.37
CA ASN A 326 -1.12 22.47 10.55
C ASN A 326 -2.35 22.52 11.48
N CYS A 327 -3.41 21.79 11.12
CA CYS A 327 -4.61 21.66 11.94
C CYS A 327 -4.56 20.43 12.87
N ASN A 328 -4.06 19.32 12.36
CA ASN A 328 -4.07 18.02 13.04
C ASN A 328 -2.66 17.46 13.32
N ALA A 329 -1.62 18.05 12.72
CA ALA A 329 -0.26 17.57 12.86
C ALA A 329 0.39 17.98 14.19
N ARG A 330 1.21 17.07 14.71
CA ARG A 330 2.15 17.30 15.81
C ARG A 330 3.56 17.04 15.32
N VAL A 331 4.49 17.94 15.65
CA VAL A 331 5.90 17.85 15.29
C VAL A 331 6.69 17.24 16.42
N GLN A 332 7.46 16.22 16.14
CA GLN A 332 8.37 15.64 17.11
C GLN A 332 9.54 16.60 17.39
N GLN A 333 9.86 16.75 18.67
CA GLN A 333 10.98 17.57 19.15
C GLN A 333 12.22 16.69 19.40
N PRO A 334 13.43 17.27 19.51
CA PRO A 334 14.67 16.53 19.79
C PRO A 334 14.67 15.74 21.11
N ASP A 335 13.86 16.15 22.08
CA ASP A 335 13.66 15.42 23.33
C ASP A 335 12.68 14.23 23.21
N GLY A 336 12.05 14.06 22.02
CA GLY A 336 11.06 13.03 21.74
C GLY A 336 9.62 13.42 22.07
N SER A 337 9.40 14.62 22.62
CA SER A 337 8.04 15.17 22.81
C SER A 337 7.41 15.57 21.48
N TYR A 338 6.09 15.78 21.48
CA TYR A 338 5.33 16.22 20.31
C TYR A 338 4.60 17.52 20.59
N VAL A 339 4.85 18.53 19.77
CA VAL A 339 4.19 19.82 19.86
C VAL A 339 3.17 19.95 18.73
N ARG A 340 1.94 20.32 19.08
CA ARG A 340 0.89 20.56 18.08
C ARG A 340 1.25 21.76 17.22
N ARG A 341 1.14 21.63 15.90
CA ARG A 341 1.15 22.77 15.01
C ARG A 341 -0.11 23.62 15.26
N MET A 342 0.03 24.92 15.21
CA MET A 342 -1.10 25.83 15.30
C MET A 342 -1.37 26.40 13.90
N PRO A 343 -2.62 26.35 13.42
CA PRO A 343 -2.96 26.95 12.14
C PRO A 343 -2.74 28.48 12.23
N GLY A 344 -2.03 29.02 11.25
CA GLY A 344 -1.91 30.45 11.01
C GLY A 344 -3.08 30.99 10.17
N ALA A 345 -2.81 32.04 9.38
CA ALA A 345 -3.80 32.55 8.43
C ALA A 345 -4.21 31.52 7.37
N ASP A 346 -3.27 30.63 7.00
CA ASP A 346 -3.47 29.57 6.02
C ASP A 346 -3.59 28.22 6.74
N ALA A 347 -4.81 27.84 7.12
CA ALA A 347 -5.10 26.57 7.75
C ALA A 347 -5.14 25.44 6.71
N VAL A 348 -4.31 24.40 6.93
CA VAL A 348 -4.27 23.20 6.12
C VAL A 348 -4.66 22.00 6.96
N ASP A 349 -5.86 21.46 6.72
CA ASP A 349 -6.30 20.14 7.17
C ASP A 349 -6.21 19.20 5.98
N CYS A 350 -5.20 18.33 5.96
CA CYS A 350 -4.94 17.46 4.81
C CYS A 350 -6.12 16.53 4.50
N GLN A 351 -6.81 16.01 5.53
CA GLN A 351 -7.96 15.11 5.33
C GLN A 351 -9.17 15.84 4.77
N ALA A 352 -9.43 17.07 5.21
CA ALA A 352 -10.49 17.92 4.66
C ALA A 352 -10.19 18.29 3.20
N GLN A 353 -8.93 18.61 2.89
CA GLN A 353 -8.49 18.94 1.54
C GLN A 353 -8.66 17.75 0.60
N PHE A 354 -8.21 16.55 0.96
CA PHE A 354 -8.39 15.36 0.12
C PHE A 354 -9.85 15.01 -0.12
N TYR A 355 -10.70 15.22 0.89
CA TYR A 355 -12.15 15.04 0.72
C TYR A 355 -12.71 16.01 -0.32
N GLU A 356 -12.37 17.30 -0.22
CA GLU A 356 -12.84 18.33 -1.14
C GLU A 356 -12.34 18.08 -2.57
N GLU A 357 -11.06 17.72 -2.74
CA GLU A 357 -10.48 17.38 -4.04
C GLU A 357 -11.22 16.20 -4.70
N ALA A 358 -11.49 15.14 -3.93
CA ALA A 358 -12.23 13.99 -4.43
C ALA A 358 -13.71 14.34 -4.77
N TYR A 359 -14.33 15.20 -3.98
CA TYR A 359 -15.68 15.67 -4.23
C TYR A 359 -15.75 16.48 -5.52
N GLN A 360 -14.87 17.47 -5.70
CA GLN A 360 -14.83 18.31 -6.90
C GLN A 360 -14.52 17.49 -8.16
N ALA A 361 -13.60 16.52 -8.09
CA ALA A 361 -13.31 15.63 -9.20
C ALA A 361 -14.51 14.78 -9.61
N ASN A 362 -15.33 14.32 -8.65
CA ASN A 362 -16.57 13.59 -8.94
C ASN A 362 -17.65 14.48 -9.59
N VAL A 363 -17.81 15.73 -9.13
CA VAL A 363 -18.77 16.68 -9.71
C VAL A 363 -18.42 16.95 -11.18
N HIS A 364 -17.14 17.22 -11.48
CA HIS A 364 -16.68 17.46 -12.86
C HIS A 364 -16.83 16.23 -13.77
N SER A 365 -16.65 15.02 -13.23
CA SER A 365 -16.87 13.77 -13.98
C SER A 365 -18.35 13.51 -14.27
N SER A 366 -19.26 14.01 -13.44
CA SER A 366 -20.71 13.84 -13.63
C SER A 366 -21.31 14.80 -14.64
N LEU A 367 -20.60 15.88 -14.98
CA LEU A 367 -21.01 16.91 -15.95
C LEU A 367 -20.51 16.63 -17.38
N LYS A 368 -19.64 15.64 -17.56
CA LYS A 368 -19.18 15.11 -18.85
C LYS A 368 -19.87 13.80 -19.20
#